data_721855d05260b2f6b48a04cf269cb2fe
#
_entry.id   721855d05260b2f6b48a04cf269cb2fe
#
_cell.length_a   1.000
_cell.length_b   1.000
_cell.length_c   1.000
_cell.angle_alpha   90.00
_cell.angle_beta   90.00
_cell.angle_gamma   90.00
#
_symmetry.space_group_name_H-M   'P 1'
#
loop_
_entity.id
_entity.type
_entity.pdbx_description
1 polymer ?
#
loop_
_entity_poly.entity_id
_entity_poly.type
_entity_poly.pdbx_seq_one_letter_code
_entity_poly.pdbx_strand_id
1 'polypeptide(L)'
;MAVIVIAPDTTALVVVAGVAAALVVVARVAVVGVAAVLASPAWKRLAARYGPQVVRLVGVTLEPASPVSQLRRLISAAAPVVSPNPSFAVENYLVDTCGLTGAQALKASAKLNYLRSPSNPDAVLAFLVGLGLSSAHVAALVAKDPKFLCAGVERTLAPVVLGLTGLGLSHPEIARLVSLGGAQFRCRSIVSSLQYYLHLFGSAEKLFRALKYGSCLLSSDLELVIKPNVAFLEECGLGACDIAKLCTYAPWLLSTKLERLQAMVACAEGIGVPRGSGMFRQALQVAFYGEEKITAKVDHLKNMFRWSDAEVRIAVCKAPMVLTLSKDLLQRKSEFLVSEVGLEPAYIAHRLTLLTYSLEGRLRPRYYAVKFLKENGLLDHGRDYYAAVVLREKVFMEKFICPHKKAAPQLAKDYAAACRGEVPARFRFT
;
A
#
# COMPACT_ATOMS: atom_id res chain seq x y z
N MET A 1 -26.92 19.96 40.75
CA MET A 1 -28.16 19.97 39.94
C MET A 1 -27.80 19.40 38.57
N ALA A 2 -28.52 18.38 38.13
CA ALA A 2 -28.34 17.86 36.78
C ALA A 2 -29.43 18.47 35.90
N VAL A 3 -29.07 19.08 34.80
CA VAL A 3 -29.97 19.62 33.82
C VAL A 3 -29.86 18.76 32.54
N ILE A 4 -30.98 18.14 32.16
CA ILE A 4 -31.06 17.39 30.91
C ILE A 4 -31.75 18.32 29.91
N VAL A 5 -31.02 18.75 28.87
CA VAL A 5 -31.57 19.51 27.77
C VAL A 5 -31.77 18.54 26.60
N ILE A 6 -33.02 18.34 26.20
CA ILE A 6 -33.35 17.57 25.02
C ILE A 6 -33.53 18.56 23.86
N ALA A 7 -32.60 18.54 22.90
CA ALA A 7 -32.77 19.30 21.66
C ALA A 7 -33.66 18.49 20.68
N PRO A 8 -34.42 19.13 19.79
CA PRO A 8 -35.37 18.46 18.90
C PRO A 8 -34.77 17.51 17.89
N ASP A 9 -33.45 17.44 17.79
CA ASP A 9 -32.72 16.56 16.85
C ASP A 9 -31.99 15.43 17.55
N THR A 10 -32.69 14.55 18.26
CA THR A 10 -32.27 13.19 18.67
C THR A 10 -30.97 13.05 19.49
N THR A 11 -30.46 14.10 20.13
CA THR A 11 -29.27 14.01 21.01
C THR A 11 -29.62 14.56 22.40
N ALA A 12 -29.55 13.73 23.43
CA ALA A 12 -29.72 14.17 24.81
C ALA A 12 -28.35 14.54 25.41
N LEU A 13 -28.20 15.76 25.88
CA LEU A 13 -27.04 16.26 26.62
C LEU A 13 -27.34 16.13 28.12
N VAL A 14 -26.62 15.25 28.81
CA VAL A 14 -26.72 15.13 30.29
C VAL A 14 -25.57 15.92 30.93
N VAL A 15 -25.88 17.06 31.53
CA VAL A 15 -24.92 17.85 32.30
C VAL A 15 -25.12 17.58 33.79
N VAL A 16 -24.16 16.97 34.45
CA VAL A 16 -24.14 16.78 35.89
C VAL A 16 -23.18 17.80 36.52
N ALA A 17 -23.71 18.83 37.15
CA ALA A 17 -22.92 19.80 37.87
C ALA A 17 -22.87 19.43 39.35
N GLY A 18 -21.72 19.03 39.85
CA GLY A 18 -21.45 18.84 41.28
C GLY A 18 -20.35 19.78 41.79
N VAL A 19 -20.34 20.10 43.08
CA VAL A 19 -19.66 21.22 43.71
C VAL A 19 -18.12 21.21 43.64
N ALA A 20 -17.48 20.26 42.96
CA ALA A 20 -16.01 20.24 42.90
C ALA A 20 -15.41 19.73 41.56
N ALA A 21 -16.19 19.26 40.62
CA ALA A 21 -15.67 18.95 39.28
C ALA A 21 -16.83 18.81 38.27
N ALA A 22 -16.88 19.65 37.28
CA ALA A 22 -17.84 19.53 36.18
C ALA A 22 -17.41 18.35 35.28
N LEU A 23 -18.09 17.22 35.36
CA LEU A 23 -17.93 16.11 34.45
C LEU A 23 -18.99 16.26 33.34
N VAL A 24 -18.57 16.71 32.17
CA VAL A 24 -19.44 16.76 30.99
C VAL A 24 -19.34 15.40 30.30
N VAL A 25 -20.37 14.57 30.46
CA VAL A 25 -20.49 13.31 29.70
C VAL A 25 -21.43 13.56 28.50
N VAL A 26 -20.91 13.70 27.34
CA VAL A 26 -21.69 13.75 26.10
C VAL A 26 -21.96 12.30 25.66
N ALA A 27 -23.12 11.75 26.02
CA ALA A 27 -23.56 10.46 25.49
C ALA A 27 -24.48 10.71 24.27
N ARG A 28 -24.05 10.27 23.10
CA ARG A 28 -24.94 10.14 21.94
C ARG A 28 -25.82 8.92 22.16
N VAL A 29 -27.09 9.14 22.50
CA VAL A 29 -28.05 8.06 22.69
C VAL A 29 -29.19 8.29 21.70
N ALA A 30 -29.40 7.33 20.79
CA ALA A 30 -30.67 7.25 20.04
C ALA A 30 -31.79 6.92 21.01
N VAL A 31 -33.02 7.36 20.75
CA VAL A 31 -34.21 7.27 21.64
C VAL A 31 -34.47 5.85 22.18
N VAL A 32 -33.95 4.82 21.52
CA VAL A 32 -34.04 3.40 21.94
C VAL A 32 -33.05 3.08 23.11
N GLY A 33 -32.09 3.93 23.38
CA GLY A 33 -31.02 3.68 24.34
C GLY A 33 -31.25 4.25 25.75
N VAL A 34 -32.29 5.05 25.98
CA VAL A 34 -32.53 5.68 27.32
C VAL A 34 -32.79 4.64 28.39
N ALA A 35 -33.54 3.59 28.06
CA ALA A 35 -33.79 2.49 28.99
C ALA A 35 -32.53 1.70 29.37
N ALA A 36 -31.61 1.52 28.40
CA ALA A 36 -30.35 0.83 28.63
C ALA A 36 -29.35 1.68 29.44
N VAL A 37 -29.36 2.99 29.31
CA VAL A 37 -28.55 3.92 30.11
C VAL A 37 -29.06 3.97 31.56
N LEU A 38 -30.36 3.99 31.76
CA LEU A 38 -30.97 3.96 33.10
C LEU A 38 -30.80 2.62 33.82
N ALA A 39 -30.63 1.53 33.08
CA ALA A 39 -30.35 0.19 33.63
C ALA A 39 -28.85 -0.05 33.88
N SER A 40 -27.97 0.82 33.44
CA SER A 40 -26.53 0.61 33.58
C SER A 40 -26.02 0.63 35.01
N PRO A 41 -24.97 -0.14 35.35
CA PRO A 41 -24.35 -0.14 36.69
C PRO A 41 -23.79 1.24 37.08
N ALA A 42 -23.46 2.10 36.12
CA ALA A 42 -23.01 3.45 36.37
C ALA A 42 -24.14 4.36 36.85
N TRP A 43 -25.33 4.25 36.26
CA TRP A 43 -26.50 5.00 36.64
C TRP A 43 -27.03 4.57 38.04
N LYS A 44 -27.05 3.28 38.30
CA LYS A 44 -27.42 2.75 39.65
C LYS A 44 -26.51 3.28 40.74
N ARG A 45 -25.22 3.41 40.52
CA ARG A 45 -24.25 4.00 41.47
C ARG A 45 -24.46 5.50 41.65
N LEU A 46 -24.84 6.24 40.60
CA LEU A 46 -25.16 7.66 40.70
C LEU A 46 -26.47 7.91 41.45
N ALA A 47 -27.50 7.13 41.18
CA ALA A 47 -28.77 7.22 41.89
C ALA A 47 -28.67 6.86 43.38
N ALA A 48 -27.84 5.87 43.73
CA ALA A 48 -27.55 5.53 45.12
C ALA A 48 -26.78 6.61 45.88
N ARG A 49 -25.93 7.40 45.19
CA ARG A 49 -25.07 8.41 45.81
C ARG A 49 -25.76 9.76 46.04
N TYR A 50 -26.78 10.10 45.24
CA TYR A 50 -27.40 11.44 45.26
C TYR A 50 -28.89 11.45 45.65
N GLY A 51 -29.47 10.29 46.04
CA GLY A 51 -30.79 10.16 46.64
C GLY A 51 -32.00 10.52 45.74
N PRO A 52 -33.22 10.51 46.29
CA PRO A 52 -34.44 10.62 45.49
C PRO A 52 -34.71 11.99 44.83
N GLN A 53 -33.89 12.99 45.05
CA GLN A 53 -34.03 14.30 44.40
C GLN A 53 -33.73 14.32 42.92
N VAL A 54 -32.99 13.33 42.41
CA VAL A 54 -32.69 13.19 40.97
C VAL A 54 -33.88 12.67 40.15
N VAL A 55 -34.82 11.99 40.79
CA VAL A 55 -36.01 11.40 40.14
C VAL A 55 -37.13 12.41 39.89
N ARG A 56 -37.17 13.52 40.65
CA ARG A 56 -38.24 14.53 40.53
C ARG A 56 -38.06 15.55 39.40
N LEU A 57 -36.93 15.54 38.72
CA LEU A 57 -36.64 16.51 37.65
C LEU A 57 -37.05 16.02 36.23
N VAL A 58 -37.35 14.75 36.08
CA VAL A 58 -37.91 14.21 34.84
C VAL A 58 -39.41 14.17 35.03
N GLY A 59 -40.18 15.20 34.64
CA GLY A 59 -41.62 15.34 34.82
C GLY A 59 -42.51 14.23 34.21
N VAL A 60 -42.21 12.99 34.59
CA VAL A 60 -43.00 11.80 34.27
C VAL A 60 -43.61 11.31 35.57
N THR A 61 -44.88 11.68 35.84
CA THR A 61 -45.73 11.04 36.85
C THR A 61 -45.98 9.61 36.43
N LEU A 62 -45.34 8.68 37.14
CA LEU A 62 -45.59 7.24 37.02
C LEU A 62 -46.82 6.88 37.85
N GLU A 63 -47.99 6.80 37.26
CA GLU A 63 -49.06 6.01 37.80
C GLU A 63 -48.85 4.51 37.57
N PRO A 64 -49.29 3.61 38.48
CA PRO A 64 -48.90 2.19 38.44
C PRO A 64 -49.83 1.39 37.51
N ALA A 65 -49.69 1.55 36.22
CA ALA A 65 -50.23 0.65 35.22
C ALA A 65 -49.12 0.12 34.35
N SER A 66 -49.00 -1.19 34.29
CA SER A 66 -47.95 -1.97 33.64
C SER A 66 -47.38 -1.31 32.38
N PRO A 67 -46.08 -0.95 32.32
CA PRO A 67 -45.48 -0.17 31.24
C PRO A 67 -45.50 -0.89 29.88
N VAL A 68 -45.64 -2.20 29.86
CA VAL A 68 -45.58 -3.04 28.67
C VAL A 68 -46.83 -2.90 27.76
N SER A 69 -47.99 -2.66 28.36
CA SER A 69 -49.24 -2.53 27.58
C SER A 69 -49.43 -1.17 26.93
N GLN A 70 -48.88 -0.11 27.52
CA GLN A 70 -48.89 1.24 26.92
C GLN A 70 -47.86 1.38 25.79
N LEU A 71 -46.68 0.81 25.97
CA LEU A 71 -45.67 0.75 24.90
C LEU A 71 -46.14 -0.07 23.71
N ARG A 72 -46.87 -1.17 23.95
CA ARG A 72 -47.50 -1.94 22.83
C ARG A 72 -48.56 -1.17 22.05
N ARG A 73 -49.38 -0.32 22.75
CA ARG A 73 -50.33 0.55 22.09
C ARG A 73 -49.72 1.71 21.32
N LEU A 74 -48.65 2.31 21.84
CA LEU A 74 -47.92 3.38 21.13
C LEU A 74 -47.15 2.85 19.92
N ILE A 75 -46.58 1.65 19.99
CA ILE A 75 -45.93 0.99 18.85
C ILE A 75 -46.98 0.55 17.79
N SER A 76 -48.18 0.15 18.24
CA SER A 76 -49.22 -0.26 17.27
C SER A 76 -50.00 0.91 16.64
N ALA A 77 -50.00 2.11 17.25
CA ALA A 77 -50.64 3.31 16.70
C ALA A 77 -49.74 4.16 15.80
N ALA A 78 -48.42 3.90 15.83
CA ALA A 78 -47.45 4.64 15.06
C ALA A 78 -46.85 3.86 13.88
N ALA A 79 -47.52 2.80 13.41
CA ALA A 79 -47.22 2.22 12.11
C ALA A 79 -47.91 3.05 11.03
N PRO A 80 -47.22 3.95 10.31
CA PRO A 80 -47.76 4.41 9.04
C PRO A 80 -47.91 3.16 8.18
N VAL A 81 -49.13 2.97 7.60
CA VAL A 81 -49.32 2.07 6.46
C VAL A 81 -48.50 2.64 5.32
N VAL A 82 -47.24 2.24 5.28
CA VAL A 82 -46.38 2.47 4.13
C VAL A 82 -46.94 1.55 3.06
N SER A 83 -47.62 2.13 2.09
CA SER A 83 -47.84 1.50 0.79
C SER A 83 -46.54 0.86 0.38
N PRO A 84 -46.49 -0.36 -0.18
CA PRO A 84 -45.29 -0.94 -0.68
C PRO A 84 -44.80 -0.07 -1.84
N ASN A 85 -43.98 0.93 -1.56
CA ASN A 85 -43.16 1.51 -2.60
C ASN A 85 -42.42 0.35 -3.27
N PRO A 86 -42.37 0.29 -4.61
CA PRO A 86 -41.61 -0.74 -5.30
C PRO A 86 -40.23 -0.75 -4.67
N SER A 87 -39.83 -1.88 -4.08
CA SER A 87 -38.60 -2.01 -3.34
C SER A 87 -37.47 -1.52 -4.25
N PHE A 88 -36.71 -0.55 -3.80
CA PHE A 88 -35.55 -0.04 -4.55
C PHE A 88 -34.66 -1.21 -4.96
N ALA A 89 -34.63 -1.51 -6.26
CA ALA A 89 -33.91 -2.63 -6.83
C ALA A 89 -32.41 -2.28 -6.90
N VAL A 90 -31.70 -2.53 -5.81
CA VAL A 90 -30.28 -2.17 -5.66
C VAL A 90 -29.42 -2.77 -6.77
N GLU A 91 -29.69 -3.99 -7.22
CA GLU A 91 -28.93 -4.65 -8.29
C GLU A 91 -29.06 -3.92 -9.62
N ASN A 92 -30.30 -3.58 -10.02
CA ASN A 92 -30.53 -2.83 -11.26
C ASN A 92 -29.87 -1.45 -11.19
N TYR A 93 -29.98 -0.76 -10.06
CA TYR A 93 -29.30 0.53 -9.85
C TYR A 93 -27.76 0.41 -10.01
N LEU A 94 -27.17 -0.64 -9.47
CA LEU A 94 -25.72 -0.87 -9.59
C LEU A 94 -25.29 -1.16 -11.03
N VAL A 95 -26.13 -1.84 -11.81
CA VAL A 95 -25.85 -2.09 -13.24
C VAL A 95 -26.06 -0.81 -14.05
N ASP A 96 -27.25 -0.21 -13.95
CA ASP A 96 -27.70 0.85 -14.86
C ASP A 96 -27.01 2.19 -14.56
N THR A 97 -26.83 2.51 -13.26
CA THR A 97 -26.30 3.81 -12.83
C THR A 97 -24.79 3.75 -12.51
N CYS A 98 -24.34 2.68 -11.84
CA CYS A 98 -22.93 2.57 -11.45
C CYS A 98 -22.06 1.87 -12.50
N GLY A 99 -22.65 1.25 -13.54
CA GLY A 99 -21.92 0.57 -14.62
C GLY A 99 -21.26 -0.74 -14.19
N LEU A 100 -21.79 -1.44 -13.20
CA LEU A 100 -21.29 -2.74 -12.77
C LEU A 100 -21.79 -3.85 -13.69
N THR A 101 -21.00 -4.92 -13.84
CA THR A 101 -21.50 -6.16 -14.44
C THR A 101 -22.52 -6.82 -13.51
N GLY A 102 -23.46 -7.62 -14.05
CA GLY A 102 -24.48 -8.32 -13.24
C GLY A 102 -23.87 -9.16 -12.10
N ALA A 103 -22.73 -9.83 -12.36
CA ALA A 103 -22.02 -10.60 -11.33
C ALA A 103 -21.41 -9.71 -10.22
N GLN A 104 -20.93 -8.51 -10.57
CA GLN A 104 -20.43 -7.53 -9.59
C GLN A 104 -21.60 -6.92 -8.81
N ALA A 105 -22.72 -6.58 -9.48
CA ALA A 105 -23.90 -6.02 -8.86
C ALA A 105 -24.51 -6.97 -7.84
N LEU A 106 -24.60 -8.25 -8.16
CA LEU A 106 -25.08 -9.30 -7.23
C LEU A 106 -24.22 -9.40 -5.96
N LYS A 107 -22.88 -9.34 -6.09
CA LYS A 107 -21.96 -9.34 -4.94
C LYS A 107 -22.03 -8.05 -4.13
N ALA A 108 -22.27 -6.93 -4.80
CA ALA A 108 -22.33 -5.61 -4.18
C ALA A 108 -23.67 -5.40 -3.44
N SER A 109 -24.80 -5.82 -4.03
CA SER A 109 -26.13 -5.70 -3.47
C SER A 109 -26.27 -6.42 -2.13
N ALA A 110 -25.63 -7.58 -1.98
CA ALA A 110 -25.56 -8.31 -0.70
C ALA A 110 -24.96 -7.49 0.45
N LYS A 111 -24.09 -6.50 0.14
CA LYS A 111 -23.50 -5.58 1.14
C LYS A 111 -24.32 -4.30 1.34
N LEU A 112 -25.35 -4.09 0.52
CA LEU A 112 -26.20 -2.89 0.46
C LEU A 112 -27.67 -3.19 0.71
N ASN A 113 -28.00 -4.34 1.30
CA ASN A 113 -29.37 -4.82 1.53
C ASN A 113 -30.24 -3.87 2.39
N TYR A 114 -29.60 -2.94 3.11
CA TYR A 114 -30.27 -1.91 3.90
C TYR A 114 -30.52 -0.60 3.12
N LEU A 115 -30.05 -0.49 1.89
CA LEU A 115 -30.24 0.69 1.07
C LEU A 115 -31.70 0.73 0.54
N ARG A 116 -32.42 1.81 0.88
CA ARG A 116 -33.87 1.94 0.58
C ARG A 116 -34.19 3.03 -0.46
N SER A 117 -33.21 3.86 -0.81
CA SER A 117 -33.37 4.98 -1.72
C SER A 117 -32.08 5.25 -2.49
N PRO A 118 -32.15 5.71 -3.75
CA PRO A 118 -31.03 6.11 -4.55
C PRO A 118 -30.43 7.48 -4.14
N SER A 119 -31.16 8.30 -3.37
CA SER A 119 -30.80 9.71 -3.10
C SER A 119 -29.38 9.90 -2.58
N ASN A 120 -28.95 9.12 -1.58
CA ASN A 120 -27.58 9.23 -1.06
C ASN A 120 -26.53 8.65 -2.03
N PRO A 121 -26.74 7.48 -2.64
CA PRO A 121 -25.90 7.00 -3.73
C PRO A 121 -25.71 8.01 -4.87
N ASP A 122 -26.81 8.63 -5.34
CA ASP A 122 -26.75 9.64 -6.41
C ASP A 122 -25.90 10.86 -6.00
N ALA A 123 -26.09 11.34 -4.77
CA ALA A 123 -25.26 12.43 -4.23
C ALA A 123 -23.77 12.05 -4.17
N VAL A 124 -23.45 10.80 -3.77
CA VAL A 124 -22.08 10.30 -3.75
C VAL A 124 -21.49 10.19 -5.16
N LEU A 125 -22.28 9.67 -6.13
CA LEU A 125 -21.85 9.57 -7.53
C LEU A 125 -21.59 10.95 -8.13
N ALA A 126 -22.52 11.90 -7.93
CA ALA A 126 -22.35 13.28 -8.37
C ALA A 126 -21.10 13.93 -7.76
N PHE A 127 -20.84 13.69 -6.48
CA PHE A 127 -19.64 14.16 -5.80
C PHE A 127 -18.35 13.58 -6.40
N LEU A 128 -18.31 12.26 -6.68
CA LEU A 128 -17.14 11.61 -7.29
C LEU A 128 -16.87 12.10 -8.72
N VAL A 129 -17.92 12.29 -9.50
CA VAL A 129 -17.83 12.87 -10.87
C VAL A 129 -17.34 14.32 -10.78
N GLY A 130 -17.88 15.11 -9.85
CA GLY A 130 -17.43 16.49 -9.60
C GLY A 130 -15.95 16.57 -9.15
N LEU A 131 -15.45 15.53 -8.49
CA LEU A 131 -14.02 15.41 -8.13
C LEU A 131 -13.13 15.01 -9.33
N GLY A 132 -13.73 14.62 -10.47
CA GLY A 132 -13.03 14.25 -11.70
C GLY A 132 -12.81 12.75 -11.89
N LEU A 133 -13.50 11.87 -11.16
CA LEU A 133 -13.45 10.44 -11.44
C LEU A 133 -14.26 10.10 -12.71
N SER A 134 -13.66 9.28 -13.57
CA SER A 134 -14.39 8.73 -14.72
C SER A 134 -15.39 7.65 -14.28
N SER A 135 -16.41 7.40 -15.08
CA SER A 135 -17.41 6.34 -14.84
C SER A 135 -16.75 4.97 -14.59
N ALA A 136 -15.70 4.64 -15.33
CA ALA A 136 -14.95 3.40 -15.13
C ALA A 136 -14.25 3.34 -13.75
N HIS A 137 -13.69 4.45 -13.27
CA HIS A 137 -13.11 4.52 -11.94
C HIS A 137 -14.17 4.43 -10.84
N VAL A 138 -15.31 5.06 -11.05
CA VAL A 138 -16.47 4.98 -10.13
C VAL A 138 -16.99 3.54 -10.06
N ALA A 139 -17.20 2.88 -11.19
CA ALA A 139 -17.60 1.47 -11.24
C ALA A 139 -16.61 0.55 -10.50
N ALA A 140 -15.31 0.72 -10.75
CA ALA A 140 -14.27 -0.04 -10.07
C ALA A 140 -14.25 0.20 -8.56
N LEU A 141 -14.44 1.45 -8.11
CA LEU A 141 -14.52 1.81 -6.69
C LEU A 141 -15.74 1.14 -6.04
N VAL A 142 -16.91 1.25 -6.65
CA VAL A 142 -18.16 0.67 -6.12
C VAL A 142 -18.10 -0.86 -6.11
N ALA A 143 -17.54 -1.48 -7.14
CA ALA A 143 -17.33 -2.93 -7.17
C ALA A 143 -16.43 -3.42 -6.04
N LYS A 144 -15.37 -2.67 -5.71
CA LYS A 144 -14.43 -2.98 -4.63
C LYS A 144 -15.02 -2.71 -3.24
N ASP A 145 -15.63 -1.55 -3.06
CA ASP A 145 -16.25 -1.11 -1.80
C ASP A 145 -17.66 -0.53 -2.04
N PRO A 146 -18.70 -1.40 -2.15
CA PRO A 146 -20.09 -0.93 -2.36
C PRO A 146 -20.60 0.01 -1.26
N LYS A 147 -20.11 -0.16 -0.02
CA LYS A 147 -20.45 0.71 1.12
C LYS A 147 -20.03 2.17 0.93
N PHE A 148 -19.20 2.47 -0.07
CA PHE A 148 -18.85 3.84 -0.41
C PHE A 148 -20.08 4.66 -0.80
N LEU A 149 -21.07 4.05 -1.47
CA LEU A 149 -22.35 4.69 -1.82
C LEU A 149 -23.20 5.11 -0.60
N CYS A 150 -22.87 4.59 0.59
CA CYS A 150 -23.56 4.94 1.83
C CYS A 150 -22.83 6.03 2.62
N ALA A 151 -21.71 6.55 2.12
CA ALA A 151 -21.00 7.62 2.77
C ALA A 151 -21.81 8.93 2.71
N GLY A 152 -21.78 9.69 3.80
CA GLY A 152 -22.39 11.04 3.81
C GLY A 152 -21.47 12.03 3.12
N VAL A 153 -21.91 12.66 2.03
CA VAL A 153 -21.11 13.64 1.30
C VAL A 153 -20.65 14.77 2.23
N GLU A 154 -21.61 15.49 2.82
CA GLU A 154 -21.33 16.65 3.67
C GLU A 154 -20.58 16.31 4.95
N ARG A 155 -20.89 15.17 5.58
CA ARG A 155 -20.32 14.80 6.89
C ARG A 155 -19.01 14.07 6.80
N THR A 156 -18.72 13.43 5.68
CA THR A 156 -17.57 12.52 5.55
C THR A 156 -16.69 12.86 4.37
N LEU A 157 -17.23 12.89 3.15
CA LEU A 157 -16.39 13.00 1.95
C LEU A 157 -15.87 14.42 1.73
N ALA A 158 -16.74 15.43 1.83
CA ALA A 158 -16.34 16.82 1.62
C ALA A 158 -15.29 17.31 2.64
N PRO A 159 -15.42 17.03 3.95
CA PRO A 159 -14.37 17.38 4.91
C PRO A 159 -13.02 16.70 4.65
N VAL A 160 -13.04 15.45 4.14
CA VAL A 160 -11.80 14.75 3.76
C VAL A 160 -11.15 15.44 2.55
N VAL A 161 -11.94 15.74 1.51
CA VAL A 161 -11.43 16.47 0.32
C VAL A 161 -10.86 17.82 0.73
N LEU A 162 -11.57 18.60 1.55
CA LEU A 162 -11.11 19.89 2.05
C LEU A 162 -9.79 19.75 2.81
N GLY A 163 -9.69 18.77 3.71
CA GLY A 163 -8.45 18.48 4.43
C GLY A 163 -7.28 18.14 3.51
N LEU A 164 -7.53 17.33 2.48
CA LEU A 164 -6.50 16.94 1.51
C LEU A 164 -6.08 18.11 0.60
N THR A 165 -7.02 18.96 0.20
CA THR A 165 -6.72 20.21 -0.52
C THR A 165 -5.87 21.13 0.35
N GLY A 166 -6.15 21.21 1.66
CA GLY A 166 -5.33 21.93 2.63
C GLY A 166 -3.90 21.40 2.76
N LEU A 167 -3.65 20.14 2.44
CA LEU A 167 -2.31 19.55 2.33
C LEU A 167 -1.61 19.84 0.99
N GLY A 168 -2.23 20.62 0.09
CA GLY A 168 -1.68 20.99 -1.20
C GLY A 168 -1.96 19.99 -2.33
N LEU A 169 -2.85 19.00 -2.11
CA LEU A 169 -3.22 18.05 -3.16
C LEU A 169 -4.27 18.66 -4.10
N SER A 170 -4.05 18.52 -5.39
CA SER A 170 -4.99 18.93 -6.43
C SER A 170 -6.17 17.94 -6.54
N HIS A 171 -7.31 18.40 -7.10
CA HIS A 171 -8.48 17.53 -7.34
C HIS A 171 -8.14 16.26 -8.14
N PRO A 172 -7.33 16.29 -9.22
CA PRO A 172 -6.91 15.06 -9.91
C PRO A 172 -6.10 14.09 -9.03
N GLU A 173 -5.25 14.61 -8.14
CA GLU A 173 -4.49 13.78 -7.21
C GLU A 173 -5.41 13.16 -6.15
N ILE A 174 -6.39 13.91 -5.65
CA ILE A 174 -7.40 13.39 -4.73
C ILE A 174 -8.26 12.33 -5.42
N ALA A 175 -8.70 12.54 -6.67
CA ALA A 175 -9.42 11.54 -7.45
C ALA A 175 -8.60 10.24 -7.62
N ARG A 176 -7.30 10.38 -7.87
CA ARG A 176 -6.37 9.23 -7.93
C ARG A 176 -6.26 8.51 -6.58
N LEU A 177 -6.20 9.24 -5.46
CA LEU A 177 -6.22 8.65 -4.12
C LEU A 177 -7.50 7.86 -3.85
N VAL A 178 -8.67 8.41 -4.23
CA VAL A 178 -9.96 7.70 -4.10
C VAL A 178 -9.93 6.37 -4.85
N SER A 179 -9.39 6.37 -6.06
CA SER A 179 -9.27 5.15 -6.88
C SER A 179 -8.35 4.09 -6.24
N LEU A 180 -7.28 4.51 -5.56
CA LEU A 180 -6.33 3.62 -4.90
C LEU A 180 -6.79 3.18 -3.50
N GLY A 181 -7.32 4.10 -2.71
CA GLY A 181 -7.58 3.94 -1.27
C GLY A 181 -9.04 3.77 -0.87
N GLY A 182 -9.98 3.78 -1.82
CA GLY A 182 -11.44 3.58 -1.67
C GLY A 182 -12.01 3.69 -0.25
N ALA A 183 -12.08 2.57 0.45
CA ALA A 183 -12.69 2.49 1.78
C ALA A 183 -12.12 3.48 2.81
N GLN A 184 -10.83 3.76 2.75
CA GLN A 184 -10.14 4.63 3.71
C GLN A 184 -10.56 6.10 3.55
N PHE A 185 -11.04 6.46 2.36
CA PHE A 185 -11.52 7.81 2.09
C PHE A 185 -12.80 8.18 2.88
N ARG A 186 -13.47 7.18 3.46
CA ARG A 186 -14.60 7.38 4.36
C ARG A 186 -14.17 7.66 5.82
N CYS A 187 -12.86 7.63 6.11
CA CYS A 187 -12.30 7.85 7.44
C CYS A 187 -11.56 9.20 7.46
N ARG A 188 -11.90 10.06 8.41
CA ARG A 188 -11.20 11.36 8.56
C ARG A 188 -9.71 11.22 8.87
N SER A 189 -9.31 10.11 9.49
CA SER A 189 -7.92 9.77 9.79
C SER A 189 -7.03 9.68 8.55
N ILE A 190 -7.61 9.54 7.34
CA ILE A 190 -6.82 9.53 6.10
C ILE A 190 -6.04 10.85 5.93
N VAL A 191 -6.57 11.98 6.38
CA VAL A 191 -5.91 13.29 6.25
C VAL A 191 -4.61 13.31 7.05
N SER A 192 -4.63 12.90 8.32
CA SER A 192 -3.43 12.81 9.16
C SER A 192 -2.44 11.78 8.65
N SER A 193 -2.93 10.64 8.16
CA SER A 193 -2.07 9.61 7.56
C SER A 193 -1.36 10.13 6.30
N LEU A 194 -2.08 10.82 5.42
CA LEU A 194 -1.49 11.38 4.20
C LEU A 194 -0.55 12.54 4.49
N GLN A 195 -0.83 13.36 5.50
CA GLN A 195 0.10 14.39 5.96
C GLN A 195 1.45 13.78 6.36
N TYR A 196 1.41 12.71 7.16
CA TYR A 196 2.60 11.98 7.57
C TYR A 196 3.34 11.38 6.37
N TYR A 197 2.61 10.71 5.46
CA TYR A 197 3.23 10.09 4.28
C TYR A 197 3.80 11.12 3.31
N LEU A 198 3.15 12.26 3.09
CA LEU A 198 3.69 13.33 2.25
C LEU A 198 5.02 13.85 2.80
N HIS A 199 5.12 13.97 4.12
CA HIS A 199 6.39 14.31 4.77
C HIS A 199 7.44 13.21 4.59
N LEU A 200 7.10 11.96 4.86
CA LEU A 200 8.01 10.81 4.75
C LEU A 200 8.54 10.60 3.32
N PHE A 201 7.66 10.66 2.32
CA PHE A 201 8.03 10.46 0.91
C PHE A 201 8.59 11.71 0.23
N GLY A 202 8.35 12.88 0.80
CA GLY A 202 8.80 14.18 0.30
C GLY A 202 8.10 14.66 -0.97
N SER A 203 7.18 13.88 -1.56
CA SER A 203 6.33 14.29 -2.70
C SER A 203 5.13 13.38 -2.88
N ALA A 204 4.01 13.96 -3.39
CA ALA A 204 2.80 13.22 -3.72
C ALA A 204 3.05 12.13 -4.78
N GLU A 205 3.90 12.40 -5.78
CA GLU A 205 4.20 11.43 -6.83
C GLU A 205 4.86 10.15 -6.28
N LYS A 206 5.84 10.28 -5.38
CA LYS A 206 6.48 9.10 -4.75
C LYS A 206 5.48 8.34 -3.89
N LEU A 207 4.63 9.04 -3.14
CA LEU A 207 3.56 8.42 -2.37
C LEU A 207 2.59 7.65 -3.29
N PHE A 208 2.12 8.25 -4.38
CA PHE A 208 1.23 7.56 -5.33
C PHE A 208 1.89 6.33 -5.97
N ARG A 209 3.20 6.40 -6.21
CA ARG A 209 3.95 5.24 -6.69
C ARG A 209 3.95 4.11 -5.66
N ALA A 210 4.20 4.42 -4.39
CA ALA A 210 4.13 3.46 -3.30
C ALA A 210 2.71 2.85 -3.17
N LEU A 211 1.67 3.67 -3.19
CA LEU A 211 0.27 3.24 -3.11
C LEU A 211 -0.16 2.35 -4.27
N LYS A 212 0.44 2.52 -5.45
CA LYS A 212 0.21 1.64 -6.61
C LYS A 212 0.72 0.22 -6.36
N TYR A 213 1.85 0.07 -5.65
CA TYR A 213 2.40 -1.24 -5.27
C TYR A 213 1.73 -1.85 -4.03
N GLY A 214 1.10 -1.04 -3.18
CA GLY A 214 0.37 -1.53 -2.02
C GLY A 214 -0.43 -0.45 -1.32
N SER A 215 -1.75 -0.56 -1.38
CA SER A 215 -2.67 0.32 -0.64
C SER A 215 -2.71 0.00 0.88
N CYS A 216 -1.93 -0.98 1.34
CA CYS A 216 -1.84 -1.36 2.74
C CYS A 216 -1.41 -0.20 3.66
N LEU A 217 -0.62 0.75 3.16
CA LEU A 217 -0.26 1.96 3.91
C LEU A 217 -1.49 2.74 4.37
N LEU A 218 -2.52 2.86 3.53
CA LEU A 218 -3.73 3.61 3.87
C LEU A 218 -4.64 2.84 4.83
N SER A 219 -4.53 1.52 4.90
CA SER A 219 -5.37 0.66 5.76
C SER A 219 -4.71 0.32 7.09
N SER A 220 -3.42 0.57 7.23
CA SER A 220 -2.68 0.31 8.48
C SER A 220 -2.81 1.46 9.45
N ASP A 221 -2.81 1.14 10.74
CA ASP A 221 -2.83 2.15 11.79
C ASP A 221 -1.52 2.94 11.78
N LEU A 222 -1.65 4.27 11.70
CA LEU A 222 -0.51 5.18 11.62
C LEU A 222 0.32 5.16 12.91
N GLU A 223 -0.35 5.20 14.06
CA GLU A 223 0.30 5.34 15.37
C GLU A 223 0.84 3.99 15.88
N LEU A 224 0.05 2.91 15.71
CA LEU A 224 0.37 1.61 16.27
C LEU A 224 1.26 0.74 15.37
N VAL A 225 1.31 1.01 14.07
CA VAL A 225 2.04 0.16 13.12
C VAL A 225 3.06 0.95 12.31
N ILE A 226 2.63 2.02 11.63
CA ILE A 226 3.49 2.70 10.67
C ILE A 226 4.64 3.45 11.37
N LYS A 227 4.32 4.31 12.33
CA LYS A 227 5.34 5.11 13.05
C LYS A 227 6.36 4.25 13.81
N PRO A 228 5.94 3.19 14.55
CA PRO A 228 6.89 2.28 15.19
C PRO A 228 7.82 1.58 14.19
N ASN A 229 7.30 1.16 13.03
CA ASN A 229 8.13 0.53 12.00
C ASN A 229 9.11 1.53 11.36
N VAL A 230 8.71 2.77 11.14
CA VAL A 230 9.61 3.83 10.67
C VAL A 230 10.71 4.09 11.69
N ALA A 231 10.37 4.30 12.96
CA ALA A 231 11.32 4.52 14.04
C ALA A 231 12.34 3.37 14.15
N PHE A 232 11.87 2.13 14.10
CA PHE A 232 12.75 0.97 14.12
C PHE A 232 13.71 0.91 12.92
N LEU A 233 13.25 1.27 11.72
CA LEU A 233 14.12 1.35 10.54
C LEU A 233 15.16 2.48 10.66
N GLU A 234 14.80 3.60 11.29
CA GLU A 234 15.72 4.70 11.59
C GLU A 234 16.78 4.25 12.62
N GLU A 235 16.41 3.52 13.66
CA GLU A 235 17.32 2.88 14.63
C GLU A 235 18.29 1.89 13.94
N CYS A 236 17.83 1.25 12.86
CA CYS A 236 18.67 0.39 12.03
C CYS A 236 19.62 1.17 11.08
N GLY A 237 19.63 2.51 11.16
CA GLY A 237 20.52 3.37 10.37
C GLY A 237 20.00 3.71 8.98
N LEU A 238 18.71 3.52 8.69
CA LEU A 238 18.08 3.96 7.45
C LEU A 238 17.55 5.39 7.62
N GLY A 239 18.09 6.35 6.89
CA GLY A 239 17.54 7.70 6.86
C GLY A 239 16.19 7.77 6.15
N ALA A 240 15.40 8.82 6.41
CA ALA A 240 14.06 9.04 5.83
C ALA A 240 14.03 8.87 4.29
N CYS A 241 15.04 9.37 3.59
CA CYS A 241 15.15 9.18 2.13
C CYS A 241 15.28 7.71 1.71
N ASP A 242 15.98 6.90 2.48
CA ASP A 242 16.17 5.48 2.15
C ASP A 242 14.93 4.66 2.51
N ILE A 243 14.26 5.02 3.62
CA ILE A 243 12.95 4.47 3.98
C ILE A 243 11.93 4.80 2.86
N ALA A 244 11.87 6.04 2.40
CA ALA A 244 10.98 6.44 1.31
C ALA A 244 11.27 5.68 0.00
N LYS A 245 12.55 5.50 -0.37
CA LYS A 245 12.95 4.70 -1.54
C LYS A 245 12.58 3.22 -1.37
N LEU A 246 12.81 2.65 -0.20
CA LEU A 246 12.44 1.27 0.14
C LEU A 246 10.92 1.08 -0.02
N CYS A 247 10.15 1.95 0.61
CA CYS A 247 8.69 1.87 0.64
C CYS A 247 8.03 2.26 -0.69
N THR A 248 8.73 2.93 -1.61
CA THR A 248 8.22 3.18 -2.96
C THR A 248 7.93 1.88 -3.71
N TYR A 249 8.70 0.83 -3.48
CA TYR A 249 8.55 -0.48 -4.14
C TYR A 249 8.10 -1.59 -3.18
N ALA A 250 8.28 -1.42 -1.90
CA ALA A 250 7.93 -2.37 -0.85
C ALA A 250 7.14 -1.70 0.30
N PRO A 251 5.96 -1.07 0.01
CA PRO A 251 5.19 -0.33 1.02
C PRO A 251 4.69 -1.22 2.16
N TRP A 252 4.53 -2.51 1.91
CA TRP A 252 4.14 -3.52 2.90
C TRP A 252 5.11 -3.63 4.07
N LEU A 253 6.38 -3.21 3.92
CA LEU A 253 7.37 -3.18 5.02
C LEU A 253 6.90 -2.32 6.18
N LEU A 254 6.29 -1.16 5.90
CA LEU A 254 5.78 -0.29 6.95
C LEU A 254 4.47 -0.80 7.57
N SER A 255 3.73 -1.64 6.86
CA SER A 255 2.44 -2.18 7.31
C SER A 255 2.53 -3.59 7.90
N THR A 256 3.73 -4.14 8.02
CA THR A 256 3.95 -5.45 8.65
C THR A 256 4.00 -5.32 10.18
N LYS A 257 3.86 -6.43 10.89
CA LYS A 257 4.07 -6.47 12.34
C LYS A 257 5.53 -6.17 12.67
N LEU A 258 5.78 -5.46 13.76
CA LEU A 258 7.12 -5.05 14.16
C LEU A 258 8.05 -6.26 14.37
N GLU A 259 7.53 -7.35 14.97
CA GLU A 259 8.31 -8.57 15.21
C GLU A 259 8.77 -9.21 13.89
N ARG A 260 7.94 -9.15 12.86
CA ARG A 260 8.32 -9.62 11.53
C ARG A 260 9.39 -8.73 10.89
N LEU A 261 9.28 -7.42 11.07
CA LEU A 261 10.28 -6.48 10.58
C LEU A 261 11.63 -6.70 11.28
N GLN A 262 11.61 -6.95 12.59
CA GLN A 262 12.80 -7.32 13.38
C GLN A 262 13.44 -8.62 12.87
N ALA A 263 12.63 -9.66 12.62
CA ALA A 263 13.12 -10.90 12.04
C ALA A 263 13.74 -10.70 10.65
N MET A 264 13.18 -9.80 9.83
CA MET A 264 13.76 -9.46 8.53
C MET A 264 15.10 -8.72 8.66
N VAL A 265 15.23 -7.83 9.64
CA VAL A 265 16.51 -7.17 9.94
C VAL A 265 17.55 -8.21 10.38
N ALA A 266 17.20 -9.11 11.30
CA ALA A 266 18.10 -10.19 11.74
C ALA A 266 18.52 -11.10 10.56
N CYS A 267 17.59 -11.44 9.67
CA CYS A 267 17.88 -12.21 8.48
C CYS A 267 18.83 -11.46 7.52
N ALA A 268 18.65 -10.15 7.32
CA ALA A 268 19.54 -9.33 6.50
C ALA A 268 20.97 -9.26 7.08
N GLU A 269 21.10 -9.19 8.39
CA GLU A 269 22.39 -9.28 9.09
C GLU A 269 22.98 -10.69 8.98
N GLY A 270 22.17 -11.73 9.11
CA GLY A 270 22.57 -13.13 9.00
C GLY A 270 23.18 -13.49 7.66
N ILE A 271 22.68 -12.91 6.55
CA ILE A 271 23.33 -13.06 5.23
C ILE A 271 24.58 -12.21 5.04
N GLY A 272 24.99 -11.49 6.07
CA GLY A 272 26.26 -10.74 6.11
C GLY A 272 26.14 -9.27 5.73
N VAL A 273 24.93 -8.70 5.56
CA VAL A 273 24.76 -7.28 5.20
C VAL A 273 24.51 -6.46 6.46
N PRO A 274 25.50 -5.67 6.93
CA PRO A 274 25.36 -4.93 8.19
C PRO A 274 24.39 -3.76 8.06
N ARG A 275 23.80 -3.37 9.21
CA ARG A 275 22.97 -2.15 9.32
C ARG A 275 23.76 -0.93 8.84
N GLY A 276 23.06 0.02 8.26
CA GLY A 276 23.67 1.25 7.74
C GLY A 276 24.51 1.08 6.47
N SER A 277 24.73 -0.15 5.97
CA SER A 277 25.39 -0.34 4.66
C SER A 277 24.49 0.10 3.51
N GLY A 278 25.07 0.58 2.40
CA GLY A 278 24.32 0.96 1.21
C GLY A 278 23.45 -0.16 0.60
N MET A 279 23.79 -1.44 0.92
CA MET A 279 23.05 -2.62 0.47
C MET A 279 21.98 -3.09 1.46
N PHE A 280 21.97 -2.57 2.69
CA PHE A 280 21.03 -3.00 3.73
C PHE A 280 19.56 -2.88 3.31
N ARG A 281 19.22 -1.80 2.61
CA ARG A 281 17.89 -1.61 2.04
C ARG A 281 17.48 -2.75 1.09
N GLN A 282 18.42 -3.24 0.25
CA GLN A 282 18.16 -4.36 -0.67
C GLN A 282 18.10 -5.68 0.09
N ALA A 283 18.92 -5.86 1.11
CA ALA A 283 18.89 -7.04 1.96
C ALA A 283 17.55 -7.19 2.69
N LEU A 284 16.96 -6.10 3.18
CA LEU A 284 15.62 -6.11 3.78
C LEU A 284 14.53 -6.56 2.79
N GLN A 285 14.62 -6.15 1.52
CA GLN A 285 13.68 -6.62 0.49
C GLN A 285 13.81 -8.12 0.25
N VAL A 286 15.04 -8.64 0.28
CA VAL A 286 15.31 -10.07 0.14
C VAL A 286 14.84 -10.83 1.38
N ALA A 287 15.06 -10.31 2.57
CA ALA A 287 14.67 -10.92 3.85
C ALA A 287 13.16 -11.19 3.98
N PHE A 288 12.34 -10.50 3.19
CA PHE A 288 10.89 -10.76 3.12
C PHE A 288 10.53 -12.19 2.71
N TYR A 289 11.37 -12.83 1.89
CA TYR A 289 11.12 -14.21 1.44
C TYR A 289 11.24 -15.25 2.56
N GLY A 290 11.80 -14.86 3.71
CA GLY A 290 12.01 -15.72 4.87
C GLY A 290 13.35 -16.45 4.83
N GLU A 291 13.88 -16.73 6.01
CA GLU A 291 15.22 -17.27 6.22
C GLU A 291 15.46 -18.60 5.49
N GLU A 292 14.52 -19.54 5.58
CA GLU A 292 14.63 -20.86 4.92
C GLU A 292 14.84 -20.75 3.41
N LYS A 293 14.04 -19.88 2.74
CA LYS A 293 14.15 -19.69 1.30
C LYS A 293 15.44 -18.99 0.90
N ILE A 294 15.91 -18.09 1.74
CA ILE A 294 17.17 -17.37 1.53
C ILE A 294 18.33 -18.33 1.66
N THR A 295 18.37 -19.13 2.72
CA THR A 295 19.40 -20.16 2.94
C THR A 295 19.46 -21.12 1.76
N ALA A 296 18.32 -21.66 1.33
CA ALA A 296 18.26 -22.55 0.16
C ALA A 296 18.76 -21.89 -1.14
N LYS A 297 18.63 -20.55 -1.29
CA LYS A 297 19.15 -19.82 -2.45
C LYS A 297 20.64 -19.54 -2.32
N VAL A 298 21.13 -19.26 -1.13
CA VAL A 298 22.56 -19.13 -0.82
C VAL A 298 23.29 -20.44 -1.12
N ASP A 299 22.75 -21.57 -0.66
CA ASP A 299 23.29 -22.90 -0.91
C ASP A 299 23.27 -23.23 -2.42
N HIS A 300 22.21 -22.84 -3.11
CA HIS A 300 22.13 -23.02 -4.56
C HIS A 300 23.22 -22.24 -5.30
N LEU A 301 23.49 -20.98 -4.94
CA LEU A 301 24.57 -20.20 -5.51
C LEU A 301 25.94 -20.82 -5.19
N LYS A 302 26.14 -21.24 -3.95
CA LYS A 302 27.37 -21.90 -3.50
C LYS A 302 27.66 -23.14 -4.35
N ASN A 303 26.67 -24.00 -4.53
CA ASN A 303 26.82 -25.24 -5.30
C ASN A 303 27.04 -24.99 -6.79
N MET A 304 26.28 -24.00 -7.36
CA MET A 304 26.35 -23.66 -8.79
C MET A 304 27.73 -23.15 -9.19
N PHE A 305 28.31 -22.24 -8.40
CA PHE A 305 29.61 -21.63 -8.67
C PHE A 305 30.77 -22.30 -7.94
N ARG A 306 30.53 -23.33 -7.12
CA ARG A 306 31.51 -23.99 -6.24
C ARG A 306 32.22 -22.98 -5.32
N TRP A 307 31.47 -21.97 -4.84
CA TRP A 307 32.01 -20.95 -3.95
C TRP A 307 32.19 -21.46 -2.52
N SER A 308 33.23 -20.97 -1.86
CA SER A 308 33.39 -21.07 -0.41
C SER A 308 32.35 -20.20 0.32
N ASP A 309 32.14 -20.43 1.61
CA ASP A 309 31.25 -19.60 2.44
C ASP A 309 31.68 -18.12 2.45
N ALA A 310 33.00 -17.85 2.41
CA ALA A 310 33.53 -16.51 2.33
C ALA A 310 33.17 -15.82 1.01
N GLU A 311 33.31 -16.52 -0.12
CA GLU A 311 32.99 -15.98 -1.44
C GLU A 311 31.48 -15.71 -1.58
N VAL A 312 30.61 -16.63 -1.13
CA VAL A 312 29.16 -16.43 -1.12
C VAL A 312 28.80 -15.21 -0.28
N ARG A 313 29.36 -15.07 0.91
CA ARG A 313 29.12 -13.92 1.78
C ARG A 313 29.52 -12.60 1.11
N ILE A 314 30.73 -12.54 0.53
CA ILE A 314 31.20 -11.36 -0.21
C ILE A 314 30.24 -11.03 -1.37
N ALA A 315 29.83 -12.04 -2.11
CA ALA A 315 28.93 -11.92 -3.25
C ALA A 315 27.57 -11.35 -2.82
N VAL A 316 26.92 -11.97 -1.83
CA VAL A 316 25.58 -11.58 -1.35
C VAL A 316 25.62 -10.20 -0.70
N CYS A 317 26.66 -9.85 0.07
CA CYS A 317 26.82 -8.50 0.63
C CYS A 317 26.87 -7.41 -0.44
N LYS A 318 27.48 -7.69 -1.59
CA LYS A 318 27.60 -6.71 -2.69
C LYS A 318 26.35 -6.60 -3.56
N ALA A 319 25.56 -7.66 -3.67
CA ALA A 319 24.37 -7.70 -4.52
C ALA A 319 23.26 -8.62 -3.96
N PRO A 320 22.64 -8.28 -2.82
CA PRO A 320 21.61 -9.14 -2.18
C PRO A 320 20.48 -9.53 -3.12
N MET A 321 20.12 -8.66 -4.07
CA MET A 321 19.05 -8.88 -5.03
C MET A 321 19.25 -10.11 -5.91
N VAL A 322 20.46 -10.67 -6.00
CA VAL A 322 20.68 -11.94 -6.73
C VAL A 322 19.83 -13.07 -6.15
N LEU A 323 19.58 -13.05 -4.85
CA LEU A 323 18.75 -14.04 -4.16
C LEU A 323 17.26 -13.98 -4.57
N THR A 324 16.82 -12.95 -5.29
CA THR A 324 15.45 -12.88 -5.83
C THR A 324 15.30 -13.54 -7.20
N LEU A 325 16.40 -13.84 -7.87
CA LEU A 325 16.38 -14.43 -9.20
C LEU A 325 15.89 -15.89 -9.17
N SER A 326 15.26 -16.34 -10.26
CA SER A 326 14.89 -17.74 -10.43
C SER A 326 16.13 -18.62 -10.64
N LYS A 327 16.02 -19.91 -10.27
CA LYS A 327 17.12 -20.87 -10.47
C LYS A 327 17.50 -20.99 -11.94
N ASP A 328 16.52 -21.07 -12.83
CA ASP A 328 16.75 -21.21 -14.28
C ASP A 328 17.48 -19.98 -14.86
N LEU A 329 17.11 -18.76 -14.40
CA LEU A 329 17.80 -17.55 -14.86
C LEU A 329 19.23 -17.50 -14.34
N LEU A 330 19.46 -17.91 -13.09
CA LEU A 330 20.82 -18.00 -12.53
C LEU A 330 21.66 -19.02 -13.29
N GLN A 331 21.10 -20.19 -13.59
CA GLN A 331 21.76 -21.23 -14.36
C GLN A 331 22.18 -20.71 -15.75
N ARG A 332 21.25 -20.14 -16.52
CA ARG A 332 21.54 -19.57 -17.84
C ARG A 332 22.60 -18.48 -17.80
N LYS A 333 22.62 -17.63 -16.75
CA LYS A 333 23.63 -16.60 -16.59
C LYS A 333 24.97 -17.20 -16.20
N SER A 334 25.00 -18.22 -15.35
CA SER A 334 26.21 -18.94 -14.96
C SER A 334 26.85 -19.60 -16.18
N GLU A 335 26.09 -20.35 -16.94
CA GLU A 335 26.57 -20.99 -18.19
C GLU A 335 27.15 -19.97 -19.15
N PHE A 336 26.46 -18.87 -19.39
CA PHE A 336 26.96 -17.80 -20.24
C PHE A 336 28.27 -17.21 -19.72
N LEU A 337 28.32 -16.81 -18.44
CA LEU A 337 29.49 -16.11 -17.89
C LEU A 337 30.72 -17.02 -17.74
N VAL A 338 30.51 -18.27 -17.36
CA VAL A 338 31.61 -19.23 -17.14
C VAL A 338 32.04 -19.88 -18.47
N SER A 339 31.07 -20.41 -19.24
CA SER A 339 31.42 -21.21 -20.43
C SER A 339 31.62 -20.38 -21.70
N GLU A 340 30.81 -19.31 -21.92
CA GLU A 340 30.90 -18.52 -23.16
C GLU A 340 31.86 -17.31 -23.01
N VAL A 341 31.78 -16.60 -21.87
CA VAL A 341 32.66 -15.45 -21.61
C VAL A 341 34.03 -15.88 -21.05
N GLY A 342 34.08 -17.03 -20.38
CA GLY A 342 35.29 -17.59 -19.77
C GLY A 342 35.69 -16.92 -18.45
N LEU A 343 34.73 -16.46 -17.65
CA LEU A 343 35.00 -15.83 -16.36
C LEU A 343 35.16 -16.88 -15.26
N GLU A 344 36.22 -16.74 -14.48
CA GLU A 344 36.42 -17.56 -13.28
C GLU A 344 35.30 -17.33 -12.25
N PRO A 345 34.80 -18.40 -11.59
CA PRO A 345 33.77 -18.28 -10.55
C PRO A 345 34.15 -17.32 -9.41
N ALA A 346 35.40 -17.33 -8.96
CA ALA A 346 35.89 -16.39 -7.96
C ALA A 346 35.82 -14.93 -8.43
N TYR A 347 36.11 -14.67 -9.69
CA TYR A 347 35.96 -13.35 -10.30
C TYR A 347 34.51 -12.88 -10.26
N ILE A 348 33.55 -13.78 -10.55
CA ILE A 348 32.11 -13.49 -10.51
C ILE A 348 31.67 -13.18 -9.08
N ALA A 349 32.15 -13.89 -8.06
CA ALA A 349 31.83 -13.64 -6.64
C ALA A 349 32.14 -12.17 -6.24
N HIS A 350 33.27 -11.66 -6.67
CA HIS A 350 33.65 -10.26 -6.41
C HIS A 350 32.85 -9.23 -7.23
N ARG A 351 32.18 -9.66 -8.30
CA ARG A 351 31.44 -8.83 -9.26
C ARG A 351 30.00 -9.32 -9.48
N LEU A 352 29.35 -9.75 -8.42
CA LEU A 352 28.02 -10.39 -8.47
C LEU A 352 26.94 -9.52 -9.15
N THR A 353 27.17 -8.22 -9.25
CA THR A 353 26.31 -7.31 -10.04
C THR A 353 26.11 -7.80 -11.48
N LEU A 354 27.05 -8.56 -12.04
CA LEU A 354 26.87 -9.23 -13.35
C LEU A 354 25.58 -10.05 -13.40
N LEU A 355 25.30 -10.82 -12.35
CA LEU A 355 24.11 -11.66 -12.29
C LEU A 355 22.80 -10.85 -12.17
N THR A 356 22.87 -9.59 -11.79
CA THR A 356 21.67 -8.73 -11.69
C THR A 356 21.27 -8.09 -13.02
N TYR A 357 22.18 -8.04 -14.01
CA TYR A 357 21.87 -7.48 -15.33
C TYR A 357 21.07 -8.46 -16.19
N SER A 358 20.32 -7.93 -17.17
CA SER A 358 19.62 -8.74 -18.16
C SER A 358 20.62 -9.53 -19.02
N LEU A 359 20.41 -10.85 -19.16
CA LEU A 359 21.22 -11.72 -20.00
C LEU A 359 21.11 -11.29 -21.46
N GLU A 360 19.90 -11.24 -21.99
CA GLU A 360 19.65 -10.96 -23.41
C GLU A 360 19.76 -9.47 -23.74
N GLY A 361 19.32 -8.58 -22.84
CA GLY A 361 19.31 -7.14 -23.11
C GLY A 361 20.63 -6.42 -22.79
N ARG A 362 21.59 -7.06 -22.09
CA ARG A 362 22.83 -6.40 -21.68
C ARG A 362 24.08 -7.27 -21.71
N LEU A 363 24.07 -8.44 -21.05
CA LEU A 363 25.28 -9.25 -20.95
C LEU A 363 25.72 -9.74 -22.32
N ARG A 364 24.88 -10.46 -23.04
CA ARG A 364 25.19 -11.00 -24.36
C ARG A 364 25.51 -9.93 -25.39
N PRO A 365 24.68 -8.89 -25.60
CA PRO A 365 24.96 -7.87 -26.60
C PRO A 365 26.31 -7.18 -26.38
N ARG A 366 26.64 -6.85 -25.14
CA ARG A 366 27.89 -6.20 -24.83
C ARG A 366 29.09 -7.13 -24.96
N TYR A 367 28.92 -8.41 -24.64
CA TYR A 367 29.95 -9.41 -24.88
C TYR A 367 30.25 -9.53 -26.37
N TYR A 368 29.24 -9.68 -27.19
CA TYR A 368 29.41 -9.81 -28.63
C TYR A 368 30.05 -8.57 -29.26
N ALA A 369 29.62 -7.38 -28.88
CA ALA A 369 30.20 -6.14 -29.35
C ALA A 369 31.67 -6.00 -28.95
N VAL A 370 32.01 -6.28 -27.67
CA VAL A 370 33.39 -6.20 -27.13
C VAL A 370 34.27 -7.27 -27.80
N LYS A 371 33.77 -8.50 -27.96
CA LYS A 371 34.50 -9.59 -28.62
C LYS A 371 34.78 -9.25 -30.08
N PHE A 372 33.76 -8.79 -30.80
CA PHE A 372 33.93 -8.32 -32.19
C PHE A 372 35.01 -7.24 -32.32
N LEU A 373 34.99 -6.23 -31.46
CA LEU A 373 35.98 -5.16 -31.48
C LEU A 373 37.39 -5.65 -31.19
N LYS A 374 37.57 -6.61 -30.26
CA LYS A 374 38.85 -7.23 -29.96
C LYS A 374 39.39 -8.05 -31.12
N GLU A 375 38.57 -8.89 -31.71
CA GLU A 375 38.95 -9.78 -32.83
C GLU A 375 39.30 -8.98 -34.12
N ASN A 376 38.73 -7.79 -34.26
CA ASN A 376 39.06 -6.91 -35.39
C ASN A 376 40.18 -5.88 -35.08
N GLY A 377 40.85 -6.00 -33.93
CA GLY A 377 41.94 -5.10 -33.55
C GLY A 377 41.50 -3.67 -33.24
N LEU A 378 40.21 -3.45 -33.03
CA LEU A 378 39.62 -2.13 -32.74
C LEU A 378 39.56 -1.82 -31.23
N LEU A 379 39.81 -2.81 -30.39
CA LEU A 379 39.85 -2.70 -28.96
C LEU A 379 40.97 -3.56 -28.38
N ASP A 380 41.66 -3.05 -27.37
CA ASP A 380 42.69 -3.80 -26.63
C ASP A 380 42.14 -5.10 -26.06
N HIS A 381 42.85 -6.21 -26.26
CA HIS A 381 42.48 -7.54 -25.75
C HIS A 381 42.44 -7.60 -24.21
N GLY A 382 43.27 -6.82 -23.53
CA GLY A 382 43.29 -6.72 -22.05
C GLY A 382 42.09 -6.02 -21.43
N ARG A 383 41.24 -5.41 -22.25
CA ARG A 383 40.06 -4.69 -21.74
C ARG A 383 39.09 -5.61 -21.02
N ASP A 384 38.85 -5.32 -19.73
CA ASP A 384 37.96 -6.11 -18.88
C ASP A 384 36.50 -6.02 -19.37
N TYR A 385 35.85 -7.18 -19.51
CA TYR A 385 34.44 -7.29 -19.89
C TYR A 385 33.49 -6.63 -18.89
N TYR A 386 33.78 -6.79 -17.57
CA TYR A 386 32.99 -6.16 -16.53
C TYR A 386 32.92 -4.64 -16.68
N ALA A 387 34.07 -4.03 -17.01
CA ALA A 387 34.12 -2.58 -17.22
C ALA A 387 33.19 -2.10 -18.36
N ALA A 388 32.95 -2.91 -19.38
CA ALA A 388 31.97 -2.62 -20.42
C ALA A 388 30.53 -2.84 -19.95
N VAL A 389 30.28 -3.90 -19.18
CA VAL A 389 28.94 -4.29 -18.73
C VAL A 389 28.33 -3.28 -17.76
N VAL A 390 29.12 -2.71 -16.84
CA VAL A 390 28.61 -1.80 -15.79
C VAL A 390 28.20 -0.42 -16.32
N LEU A 391 28.70 -0.02 -17.47
CA LEU A 391 28.42 1.31 -18.04
C LEU A 391 26.94 1.52 -18.31
N ARG A 392 26.47 2.75 -18.18
CA ARG A 392 25.13 3.14 -18.68
C ARG A 392 25.11 3.03 -20.20
N GLU A 393 23.93 2.78 -20.77
CA GLU A 393 23.79 2.54 -22.22
C GLU A 393 24.42 3.66 -23.07
N LYS A 394 24.09 4.90 -22.76
CA LYS A 394 24.65 6.07 -23.45
C LYS A 394 26.19 6.05 -23.46
N VAL A 395 26.80 5.80 -22.29
CA VAL A 395 28.26 5.78 -22.15
C VAL A 395 28.88 4.57 -22.85
N PHE A 396 28.19 3.42 -22.85
CA PHE A 396 28.64 2.27 -23.62
C PHE A 396 28.64 2.56 -25.14
N MET A 397 27.58 3.14 -25.63
CA MET A 397 27.50 3.56 -27.05
C MET A 397 28.60 4.54 -27.40
N GLU A 398 28.84 5.56 -26.60
CA GLU A 398 29.86 6.57 -26.81
C GLU A 398 31.29 6.00 -26.78
N LYS A 399 31.57 4.99 -25.92
CA LYS A 399 32.92 4.45 -25.75
C LYS A 399 33.25 3.25 -26.63
N PHE A 400 32.27 2.41 -26.97
CA PHE A 400 32.47 1.13 -27.64
C PHE A 400 31.85 1.03 -29.01
N ILE A 401 30.83 1.82 -29.34
CA ILE A 401 30.12 1.72 -30.62
C ILE A 401 30.42 2.93 -31.52
N CYS A 402 30.20 4.14 -30.98
CA CYS A 402 30.32 5.35 -31.78
C CYS A 402 31.73 5.62 -32.33
N PRO A 403 32.85 5.35 -31.62
CA PRO A 403 34.19 5.60 -32.13
C PRO A 403 34.49 4.74 -33.35
N HIS A 404 33.87 3.57 -33.47
CA HIS A 404 34.19 2.59 -34.52
C HIS A 404 33.24 2.65 -35.74
N LYS A 405 32.39 3.68 -35.85
CA LYS A 405 31.42 3.83 -36.96
C LYS A 405 32.05 3.78 -38.34
N LYS A 406 33.29 4.31 -38.50
CA LYS A 406 34.00 4.29 -39.78
C LYS A 406 34.56 2.90 -40.10
N ALA A 407 35.17 2.25 -39.14
CA ALA A 407 35.79 0.92 -39.29
C ALA A 407 34.75 -0.23 -39.29
N ALA A 408 33.64 -0.07 -38.56
CA ALA A 408 32.58 -1.06 -38.45
C ALA A 408 31.19 -0.40 -38.55
N PRO A 409 30.76 0.01 -39.79
CA PRO A 409 29.51 0.80 -39.96
C PRO A 409 28.23 0.10 -39.46
N GLN A 410 28.20 -1.23 -39.51
CA GLN A 410 27.05 -2.04 -39.12
C GLN A 410 26.99 -2.40 -37.62
N LEU A 411 28.08 -2.14 -36.87
CA LEU A 411 28.19 -2.56 -35.47
C LEU A 411 27.04 -2.04 -34.62
N ALA A 412 26.61 -0.80 -34.80
CA ALA A 412 25.49 -0.23 -34.06
C ALA A 412 24.15 -0.94 -34.36
N LYS A 413 23.92 -1.35 -35.60
CA LYS A 413 22.74 -2.11 -36.02
C LYS A 413 22.77 -3.53 -35.45
N ASP A 414 23.92 -4.18 -35.52
CA ASP A 414 24.13 -5.53 -34.99
C ASP A 414 23.98 -5.56 -33.45
N TYR A 415 24.52 -4.55 -32.78
CA TYR A 415 24.33 -4.40 -31.33
C TYR A 415 22.85 -4.19 -30.95
N ALA A 416 22.13 -3.33 -31.67
CA ALA A 416 20.72 -3.12 -31.46
C ALA A 416 19.88 -4.39 -31.71
N ALA A 417 20.23 -5.20 -32.73
CA ALA A 417 19.61 -6.49 -32.99
C ALA A 417 19.88 -7.48 -31.85
N ALA A 418 21.14 -7.54 -31.40
CA ALA A 418 21.51 -8.39 -30.26
C ALA A 418 20.74 -8.02 -28.96
N CYS A 419 20.48 -6.73 -28.72
CA CYS A 419 19.65 -6.28 -27.58
C CYS A 419 18.18 -6.74 -27.67
N ARG A 420 17.70 -7.12 -28.86
CA ARG A 420 16.38 -7.71 -29.08
C ARG A 420 16.38 -9.24 -29.00
N GLY A 421 17.53 -9.84 -28.73
CA GLY A 421 17.71 -11.30 -28.67
C GLY A 421 18.04 -11.97 -30.00
N GLU A 422 18.30 -11.19 -31.07
CA GLU A 422 18.80 -11.69 -32.34
C GLU A 422 20.32 -11.95 -32.24
N VAL A 423 20.87 -12.90 -33.02
CA VAL A 423 22.32 -13.10 -33.11
C VAL A 423 22.75 -12.79 -34.53
N PRO A 424 23.22 -11.56 -34.81
CA PRO A 424 23.74 -11.17 -36.12
C PRO A 424 24.88 -12.09 -36.59
N ALA A 425 24.99 -12.28 -37.90
CA ALA A 425 25.99 -13.18 -38.48
C ALA A 425 27.44 -12.82 -38.02
N ARG A 426 27.74 -11.53 -37.85
CA ARG A 426 29.04 -11.05 -37.36
C ARG A 426 29.32 -11.34 -35.91
N PHE A 427 28.30 -11.68 -35.13
CA PHE A 427 28.42 -12.07 -33.70
C PHE A 427 28.38 -13.59 -33.53
N ARG A 428 28.40 -14.35 -34.63
CA ARG A 428 28.61 -15.80 -34.64
C ARG A 428 30.11 -16.04 -34.72
N PHE A 429 30.71 -16.17 -33.57
CA PHE A 429 32.12 -16.51 -33.45
C PHE A 429 32.25 -18.02 -33.56
N THR A 430 33.14 -18.49 -34.44
CA THR A 430 33.52 -19.91 -34.62
C THR A 430 34.54 -20.29 -33.55
#